data_568265be4309862a7c20e5f32ce511c8
#
_entry.id   568265be4309862a7c20e5f32ce511c8
#
_cell.length_a   1.000
_cell.length_b   1.000
_cell.length_c   1.000
_cell.angle_alpha   90.00
_cell.angle_beta   90.00
_cell.angle_gamma   90.00
#
_symmetry.space_group_name_H-M   'P 1'
#
loop_
_entity.id
_entity.type
_entity.pdbx_description
1 polymer ?
#
loop_
_entity_poly.entity_id
_entity_poly.type
_entity_poly.pdbx_seq_one_letter_code
_entity_poly.pdbx_strand_id
1 'polypeptide(L)'
;MSIRRNPQILSPILPSFKQKYIRVPAEYANRCIMHILKENFGLRSEEIEHYNFGFNVRLGGFLGVDLKVQLSSEGEVTLITLRFSYKRVILTLALIFIIAAVVSLSFHSALPLVAALLAFPAIYRANLEANRLLGLINETAPLLEREFERQSILKERKRLREFEVNIDELYKRLRRRHMEVWGSLNVLEYKLREYRSKGFSHEEAILKVAEEEGIIKGTP
;
A
#
# COMPACT_ATOMS: atom_id res chain seq x y z
N MET A 1 -10.61 10.67 -25.04
CA MET A 1 -10.88 10.75 -23.58
C MET A 1 -9.69 11.44 -22.93
N SER A 2 -9.82 12.72 -22.60
CA SER A 2 -8.72 13.57 -22.14
C SER A 2 -8.52 13.37 -20.65
N ILE A 3 -7.38 12.78 -20.26
CA ILE A 3 -6.95 12.68 -18.87
C ILE A 3 -6.54 14.07 -18.42
N ARG A 4 -7.43 14.77 -17.71
CA ARG A 4 -7.10 15.99 -16.99
C ARG A 4 -6.05 15.63 -15.93
N ARG A 5 -4.79 15.91 -16.22
CA ARG A 5 -3.75 16.04 -15.21
C ARG A 5 -4.13 17.22 -14.33
N ASN A 6 -4.65 16.92 -13.14
CA ASN A 6 -4.81 17.91 -12.09
C ASN A 6 -3.38 18.35 -11.69
N PRO A 7 -2.99 19.61 -11.88
CA PRO A 7 -1.75 20.10 -11.34
C PRO A 7 -1.94 20.10 -9.82
N GLN A 8 -1.33 19.12 -9.14
CA GLN A 8 -1.18 19.20 -7.68
C GLN A 8 -0.37 20.45 -7.42
N ILE A 9 -1.08 21.49 -6.99
CA ILE A 9 -0.48 22.68 -6.41
C ILE A 9 0.45 22.18 -5.32
N LEU A 10 1.76 22.32 -5.55
CA LEU A 10 2.79 22.11 -4.54
C LEU A 10 2.44 23.03 -3.37
N SER A 11 1.71 22.52 -2.40
CA SER A 11 1.56 23.24 -1.14
C SER A 11 2.96 23.27 -0.51
N PRO A 12 3.51 24.44 -0.19
CA PRO A 12 4.85 24.57 0.41
C PRO A 12 4.90 24.01 1.84
N ILE A 13 3.81 23.41 2.31
CA ILE A 13 3.68 22.86 3.66
C ILE A 13 4.28 21.45 3.67
N LEU A 14 5.28 21.26 4.54
CA LEU A 14 5.89 19.98 4.83
C LEU A 14 4.80 18.91 5.09
N PRO A 15 4.76 17.78 4.36
CA PRO A 15 3.74 16.77 4.58
C PRO A 15 3.92 16.18 5.98
N SER A 16 2.96 16.44 6.85
CA SER A 16 3.00 15.93 8.24
C SER A 16 2.24 14.64 8.42
N PHE A 17 1.17 14.45 7.63
CA PHE A 17 0.24 13.34 7.77
C PHE A 17 -0.43 13.01 6.43
N LYS A 18 -0.45 11.74 6.07
CA LYS A 18 -1.18 11.23 4.90
C LYS A 18 -1.81 9.88 5.22
N GLN A 19 -2.98 9.67 4.65
CA GLN A 19 -3.71 8.39 4.74
C GLN A 19 -4.01 7.88 3.35
N LYS A 20 -3.94 6.56 3.19
CA LYS A 20 -4.32 5.87 1.96
C LYS A 20 -5.00 4.55 2.27
N TYR A 21 -6.13 4.33 1.61
CA TYR A 21 -6.83 3.04 1.66
C TYR A 21 -6.35 2.17 0.51
N ILE A 22 -6.11 0.90 0.80
CA ILE A 22 -5.77 -0.14 -0.19
C ILE A 22 -6.53 -1.42 0.11
N ARG A 23 -6.97 -2.12 -0.93
CA ARG A 23 -7.73 -3.38 -0.83
C ARG A 23 -6.80 -4.59 -0.78
N VAL A 24 -5.92 -4.63 0.20
CA VAL A 24 -5.02 -5.77 0.46
C VAL A 24 -4.89 -5.98 1.96
N PRO A 25 -4.59 -7.20 2.43
CA PRO A 25 -4.33 -7.45 3.85
C PRO A 25 -3.16 -6.63 4.38
N ALA A 26 -3.24 -6.22 5.65
CA ALA A 26 -2.23 -5.36 6.29
C ALA A 26 -0.82 -5.98 6.26
N GLU A 27 -0.71 -7.30 6.42
CA GLU A 27 0.58 -8.00 6.33
C GLU A 27 1.21 -7.92 4.93
N TYR A 28 0.38 -8.03 3.87
CA TYR A 28 0.85 -7.90 2.50
C TYR A 28 1.29 -6.45 2.22
N ALA A 29 0.47 -5.47 2.63
CA ALA A 29 0.79 -4.05 2.53
C ALA A 29 2.11 -3.72 3.25
N ASN A 30 2.30 -4.24 4.47
CA ASN A 30 3.51 -4.03 5.26
C ASN A 30 4.76 -4.54 4.53
N ARG A 31 4.72 -5.78 4.03
CA ARG A 31 5.83 -6.37 3.27
C ARG A 31 6.20 -5.55 2.03
N CYS A 32 5.20 -5.08 1.29
CA CYS A 32 5.41 -4.28 0.09
C CYS A 32 6.00 -2.90 0.40
N ILE A 33 5.49 -2.19 1.42
CA ILE A 33 6.04 -0.90 1.84
C ILE A 33 7.48 -1.05 2.31
N MET A 34 7.76 -2.11 3.08
CA MET A 34 9.11 -2.43 3.51
C MET A 34 10.07 -2.68 2.33
N HIS A 35 9.60 -3.39 1.31
CA HIS A 35 10.38 -3.64 0.09
C HIS A 35 10.66 -2.33 -0.66
N ILE A 36 9.65 -1.48 -0.84
CA ILE A 36 9.80 -0.15 -1.43
C ILE A 36 10.84 0.69 -0.69
N LEU A 37 10.79 0.68 0.65
CA LEU A 37 11.73 1.44 1.48
C LEU A 37 13.17 0.92 1.35
N LYS A 38 13.36 -0.40 1.35
CA LYS A 38 14.68 -1.01 1.20
C LYS A 38 15.27 -0.73 -0.18
N GLU A 39 14.51 -0.93 -1.25
CA GLU A 39 15.02 -0.76 -2.61
C GLU A 39 15.23 0.70 -3.00
N ASN A 40 14.28 1.58 -2.69
CA ASN A 40 14.33 2.96 -3.19
C ASN A 40 15.07 3.93 -2.26
N PHE A 41 15.20 3.59 -0.98
CA PHE A 41 15.88 4.44 0.01
C PHE A 41 17.13 3.79 0.62
N GLY A 42 17.48 2.57 0.18
CA GLY A 42 18.68 1.86 0.62
C GLY A 42 18.70 1.54 2.12
N LEU A 43 17.53 1.43 2.76
CA LEU A 43 17.42 1.23 4.19
C LEU A 43 17.77 -0.22 4.57
N ARG A 44 18.59 -0.36 5.63
CA ARG A 44 18.91 -1.66 6.21
C ARG A 44 17.77 -2.10 7.15
N SER A 45 17.62 -3.40 7.33
CA SER A 45 16.57 -3.96 8.21
C SER A 45 16.73 -3.48 9.67
N GLU A 46 17.96 -3.21 10.11
CA GLU A 46 18.32 -2.71 11.43
C GLU A 46 17.89 -1.26 11.68
N GLU A 47 17.67 -0.48 10.62
CA GLU A 47 17.25 0.92 10.68
C GLU A 47 15.75 1.07 10.81
N ILE A 48 15.00 -0.05 10.76
CA ILE A 48 13.56 -0.11 10.80
C ILE A 48 13.11 -0.64 12.16
N GLU A 49 12.58 0.25 12.98
CA GLU A 49 12.02 -0.11 14.29
C GLU A 49 10.59 -0.63 14.12
N HIS A 50 10.38 -1.91 14.38
CA HIS A 50 9.06 -2.54 14.31
C HIS A 50 8.26 -2.35 15.59
N TYR A 51 6.96 -2.11 15.45
CA TYR A 51 5.97 -2.17 16.54
C TYR A 51 4.67 -2.81 16.06
N ASN A 52 3.74 -3.14 16.97
CA ASN A 52 2.61 -4.06 16.77
C ASN A 52 1.82 -3.94 15.44
N PHE A 53 1.64 -2.74 14.90
CA PHE A 53 0.89 -2.53 13.65
C PHE A 53 1.58 -1.50 12.75
N GLY A 54 2.90 -1.55 12.67
CA GLY A 54 3.64 -0.62 11.85
C GLY A 54 5.14 -0.61 12.14
N PHE A 55 5.78 0.46 11.68
CA PHE A 55 7.21 0.64 11.88
C PHE A 55 7.60 2.12 11.83
N ASN A 56 8.74 2.43 12.42
CA ASN A 56 9.41 3.72 12.32
C ASN A 56 10.67 3.58 11.49
N VAL A 57 10.96 4.57 10.68
CA VAL A 57 12.17 4.61 9.86
C VAL A 57 12.60 6.04 9.63
N ARG A 58 13.93 6.26 9.46
CA ARG A 58 14.47 7.56 9.09
C ARG A 58 14.81 7.59 7.61
N LEU A 59 14.24 8.57 6.90
CA LEU A 59 14.50 8.81 5.48
C LEU A 59 15.55 9.90 5.33
N GLY A 60 16.58 9.69 4.49
CA GLY A 60 17.56 10.72 4.16
C GLY A 60 18.73 10.90 5.14
N GLY A 61 19.07 9.87 5.94
CA GLY A 61 20.25 9.84 6.80
C GLY A 61 20.14 10.69 8.08
N PHE A 62 21.26 11.27 8.56
CA PHE A 62 21.34 11.94 9.86
C PHE A 62 20.37 13.14 10.00
N LEU A 63 20.27 13.98 8.97
CA LEU A 63 19.33 15.11 8.89
C LEU A 63 18.02 14.74 8.20
N GLY A 64 17.64 13.45 8.25
CA GLY A 64 16.46 12.94 7.59
C GLY A 64 15.17 13.18 8.35
N VAL A 65 14.07 12.78 7.70
CA VAL A 65 12.70 12.83 8.25
C VAL A 65 12.42 11.51 8.96
N ASP A 66 11.93 11.57 10.20
CA ASP A 66 11.42 10.38 10.87
C ASP A 66 10.02 10.08 10.31
N LEU A 67 9.86 8.90 9.71
CA LEU A 67 8.61 8.39 9.17
C LEU A 67 8.05 7.34 10.11
N LYS A 68 6.81 7.52 10.55
CA LYS A 68 6.02 6.52 11.24
C LYS A 68 4.94 6.00 10.31
N VAL A 69 4.98 4.71 10.02
CA VAL A 69 3.96 3.99 9.25
C VAL A 69 3.10 3.21 10.22
N GLN A 70 1.78 3.40 10.14
CA GLN A 70 0.79 2.62 10.86
C GLN A 70 -0.15 1.97 9.85
N LEU A 71 -0.44 0.69 10.08
CA LEU A 71 -1.35 -0.09 9.27
C LEU A 71 -2.54 -0.50 10.15
N SER A 72 -3.74 -0.16 9.72
CA SER A 72 -4.98 -0.57 10.38
C SER A 72 -5.82 -1.36 9.39
N SER A 73 -6.23 -2.56 9.76
CA SER A 73 -7.11 -3.39 8.94
C SER A 73 -8.56 -3.09 9.30
N GLU A 74 -9.36 -2.70 8.32
CA GLU A 74 -10.80 -2.47 8.41
C GLU A 74 -11.51 -3.44 7.45
N GLY A 75 -11.70 -4.68 7.89
CA GLY A 75 -12.24 -5.74 7.04
C GLY A 75 -11.28 -6.12 5.90
N GLU A 76 -11.74 -5.96 4.65
CA GLU A 76 -10.94 -6.25 3.45
C GLU A 76 -10.01 -5.09 3.01
N VAL A 77 -10.09 -3.97 3.70
CA VAL A 77 -9.35 -2.75 3.35
C VAL A 77 -8.31 -2.47 4.42
N THR A 78 -7.11 -2.10 4.00
CA THR A 78 -6.04 -1.64 4.90
C THR A 78 -5.86 -0.13 4.76
N LEU A 79 -5.96 0.57 5.88
CA LEU A 79 -5.62 1.97 5.99
C LEU A 79 -4.15 2.11 6.31
N ILE A 80 -3.40 2.71 5.39
CA ILE A 80 -2.00 3.10 5.57
C ILE A 80 -1.97 4.53 6.08
N THR A 81 -1.44 4.75 7.27
CA THR A 81 -1.23 6.06 7.86
C THR A 81 0.25 6.39 7.89
N LEU A 82 0.65 7.44 7.20
CA LEU A 82 2.02 7.94 7.13
C LEU A 82 2.13 9.24 7.93
N ARG A 83 3.00 9.26 8.93
CA ARG A 83 3.30 10.45 9.73
C ARG A 83 4.75 10.82 9.58
N PHE A 84 5.00 12.02 9.09
CA PHE A 84 6.35 12.57 8.91
C PHE A 84 6.67 13.53 10.06
N SER A 85 7.83 13.35 10.68
CA SER A 85 8.31 14.24 11.74
C SER A 85 9.61 14.91 11.33
N TYR A 86 9.58 16.22 11.23
CA TYR A 86 10.72 17.07 10.88
C TYR A 86 11.40 17.66 12.13
N LYS A 87 11.00 17.22 13.34
CA LYS A 87 11.49 17.79 14.60
C LYS A 87 13.01 17.83 14.68
N ARG A 88 13.69 16.75 14.28
CA ARG A 88 15.14 16.67 14.32
C ARG A 88 15.80 17.65 13.36
N VAL A 89 15.32 17.74 12.13
CA VAL A 89 15.83 18.67 11.11
C VAL A 89 15.72 20.09 11.64
N ILE A 90 14.55 20.45 12.16
CA ILE A 90 14.29 21.79 12.73
C ILE A 90 15.18 22.07 13.93
N LEU A 91 15.29 21.13 14.88
CA LEU A 91 16.13 21.29 16.06
C LEU A 91 17.62 21.42 15.70
N THR A 92 18.11 20.61 14.76
CA THR A 92 19.51 20.69 14.33
C THR A 92 19.80 22.03 13.65
N LEU A 93 18.88 22.50 12.80
CA LEU A 93 19.01 23.82 12.17
C LEU A 93 18.97 24.95 13.20
N ALA A 94 18.05 24.90 14.15
CA ALA A 94 17.98 25.89 15.23
C ALA A 94 19.30 25.93 16.03
N LEU A 95 19.88 24.75 16.35
CA LEU A 95 21.17 24.66 17.05
C LEU A 95 22.31 25.27 16.22
N ILE A 96 22.36 24.95 14.90
CA ILE A 96 23.36 25.55 13.99
C ILE A 96 23.24 27.09 13.98
N PHE A 97 22.00 27.61 13.90
CA PHE A 97 21.78 29.05 13.93
C PHE A 97 22.19 29.71 15.27
N ILE A 98 21.85 29.05 16.38
CA ILE A 98 22.26 29.55 17.72
C ILE A 98 23.79 29.61 17.81
N ILE A 99 24.51 28.54 17.44
CA ILE A 99 25.96 28.50 17.45
C ILE A 99 26.55 29.58 16.54
N ALA A 100 25.99 29.71 15.30
CA ALA A 100 26.43 30.72 14.35
C ALA A 100 26.22 32.15 14.87
N ALA A 101 25.12 32.40 15.58
CA ALA A 101 24.84 33.71 16.19
C ALA A 101 25.87 34.01 17.33
N VAL A 102 26.15 33.06 18.21
CA VAL A 102 27.12 33.23 19.27
C VAL A 102 28.51 33.52 18.69
N VAL A 103 28.94 32.73 17.70
CA VAL A 103 30.24 32.92 17.03
C VAL A 103 30.28 34.28 16.31
N SER A 104 29.21 34.68 15.64
CA SER A 104 29.09 35.96 14.95
C SER A 104 29.26 37.14 15.91
N LEU A 105 28.64 37.08 17.08
CA LEU A 105 28.79 38.08 18.13
C LEU A 105 30.21 38.13 18.70
N SER A 106 30.82 36.96 18.92
CA SER A 106 32.19 36.86 19.50
C SER A 106 33.26 37.42 18.55
N PHE A 107 33.11 37.20 17.26
CA PHE A 107 34.10 37.65 16.26
C PHE A 107 33.69 38.93 15.52
N HIS A 108 32.58 39.57 15.89
CA HIS A 108 32.04 40.80 15.24
C HIS A 108 31.92 40.60 13.70
N SER A 109 31.60 39.41 13.25
CA SER A 109 31.54 39.05 11.84
C SER A 109 30.19 38.39 11.48
N ALA A 110 29.57 38.81 10.38
CA ALA A 110 28.33 38.19 9.86
C ALA A 110 28.59 36.86 9.13
N LEU A 111 29.85 36.50 8.83
CA LEU A 111 30.21 35.31 8.07
C LEU A 111 29.59 34.01 8.62
N PRO A 112 29.62 33.73 9.97
CA PRO A 112 29.01 32.51 10.50
C PRO A 112 27.51 32.40 10.27
N LEU A 113 26.78 33.52 10.33
CA LEU A 113 25.34 33.56 10.04
C LEU A 113 25.05 33.28 8.56
N VAL A 114 25.86 33.83 7.66
CA VAL A 114 25.74 33.54 6.22
C VAL A 114 26.04 32.06 5.97
N ALA A 115 27.07 31.49 6.60
CA ALA A 115 27.37 30.08 6.48
C ALA A 115 26.23 29.16 7.01
N ALA A 116 25.54 29.58 8.09
CA ALA A 116 24.39 28.85 8.61
C ALA A 116 23.20 28.79 7.61
N LEU A 117 23.06 29.77 6.72
CA LEU A 117 22.05 29.73 5.66
C LEU A 117 22.26 28.55 4.70
N LEU A 118 23.49 28.07 4.53
CA LEU A 118 23.79 26.90 3.70
C LEU A 118 23.19 25.60 4.27
N ALA A 119 22.69 25.61 5.51
CA ALA A 119 21.99 24.48 6.07
C ALA A 119 20.50 24.38 5.66
N PHE A 120 19.90 25.45 5.11
CA PHE A 120 18.50 25.44 4.65
C PHE A 120 18.17 24.37 3.57
N PRO A 121 19.05 24.07 2.61
CA PRO A 121 18.83 22.99 1.67
C PRO A 121 18.53 21.64 2.31
N ALA A 122 18.92 21.42 3.59
CA ALA A 122 18.58 20.19 4.31
C ALA A 122 17.06 20.01 4.50
N ILE A 123 16.31 21.08 4.79
CA ILE A 123 14.83 21.02 4.87
C ILE A 123 14.23 20.67 3.51
N TYR A 124 14.73 21.31 2.45
CA TYR A 124 14.27 21.05 1.10
C TYR A 124 14.51 19.59 0.72
N ARG A 125 15.69 19.06 0.98
CA ARG A 125 16.03 17.64 0.74
C ARG A 125 15.14 16.71 1.55
N ALA A 126 14.92 16.99 2.83
CA ALA A 126 14.03 16.21 3.70
C ALA A 126 12.59 16.17 3.16
N ASN A 127 12.08 17.31 2.68
CA ASN A 127 10.77 17.40 2.05
C ASN A 127 10.71 16.62 0.71
N LEU A 128 11.77 16.68 -0.06
CA LEU A 128 11.86 15.97 -1.35
C LEU A 128 11.82 14.45 -1.14
N GLU A 129 12.52 13.91 -0.13
CA GLU A 129 12.48 12.49 0.19
C GLU A 129 11.08 12.04 0.68
N ALA A 130 10.42 12.85 1.51
CA ALA A 130 9.05 12.59 1.95
C ALA A 130 8.06 12.56 0.76
N ASN A 131 8.16 13.55 -0.14
CA ASN A 131 7.31 13.61 -1.34
C ASN A 131 7.62 12.47 -2.32
N ARG A 132 8.87 12.07 -2.47
CA ARG A 132 9.27 10.91 -3.28
C ARG A 132 8.62 9.64 -2.78
N LEU A 133 8.63 9.40 -1.47
CA LEU A 133 7.96 8.25 -0.87
C LEU A 133 6.45 8.27 -1.12
N LEU A 134 5.81 9.43 -0.94
CA LEU A 134 4.37 9.59 -1.21
C LEU A 134 4.04 9.31 -2.67
N GLY A 135 4.87 9.77 -3.60
CA GLY A 135 4.76 9.46 -5.03
C GLY A 135 4.83 7.96 -5.29
N LEU A 136 5.85 7.29 -4.77
CA LEU A 136 6.04 5.85 -4.91
C LEU A 136 4.86 5.05 -4.34
N ILE A 137 4.37 5.38 -3.15
CA ILE A 137 3.20 4.70 -2.58
C ILE A 137 1.95 4.93 -3.42
N ASN A 138 1.76 6.13 -3.97
CA ASN A 138 0.62 6.42 -4.82
C ASN A 138 0.65 5.67 -6.15
N GLU A 139 1.82 5.52 -6.74
CA GLU A 139 2.02 4.79 -8.00
C GLU A 139 1.93 3.28 -7.80
N THR A 140 2.49 2.77 -6.71
CA THR A 140 2.56 1.32 -6.46
C THR A 140 1.27 0.75 -5.87
N ALA A 141 0.49 1.52 -5.10
CA ALA A 141 -0.74 1.02 -4.46
C ALA A 141 -1.72 0.32 -5.43
N PRO A 142 -2.08 0.90 -6.60
CA PRO A 142 -2.99 0.23 -7.54
C PRO A 142 -2.36 -1.03 -8.18
N LEU A 143 -1.03 -1.08 -8.30
CA LEU A 143 -0.33 -2.25 -8.80
C LEU A 143 -0.36 -3.39 -7.78
N LEU A 144 -0.19 -3.05 -6.49
CA LEU A 144 -0.27 -4.01 -5.39
C LEU A 144 -1.67 -4.62 -5.27
N GLU A 145 -2.72 -3.83 -5.42
CA GLU A 145 -4.10 -4.32 -5.42
C GLU A 145 -4.33 -5.34 -6.54
N ARG A 146 -3.92 -5.02 -7.76
CA ARG A 146 -4.03 -5.91 -8.92
C ARG A 146 -3.22 -7.19 -8.75
N GLU A 147 -2.00 -7.09 -8.26
CA GLU A 147 -1.14 -8.25 -8.05
C GLU A 147 -1.68 -9.16 -6.95
N PHE A 148 -2.18 -8.59 -5.86
CA PHE A 148 -2.83 -9.34 -4.79
C PHE A 148 -4.09 -10.06 -5.30
N GLU A 149 -4.95 -9.38 -6.05
CA GLU A 149 -6.14 -9.95 -6.68
C GLU A 149 -5.76 -11.12 -7.61
N ARG A 150 -4.76 -10.92 -8.46
CA ARG A 150 -4.23 -11.97 -9.34
C ARG A 150 -3.71 -13.18 -8.56
N GLN A 151 -2.94 -12.95 -7.49
CA GLN A 151 -2.43 -14.05 -6.66
C GLN A 151 -3.55 -14.78 -5.92
N SER A 152 -4.57 -14.07 -5.44
CA SER A 152 -5.73 -14.68 -4.78
C SER A 152 -6.51 -15.58 -5.75
N ILE A 153 -6.73 -15.10 -7.00
CA ILE A 153 -7.37 -15.90 -8.05
C ILE A 153 -6.54 -17.15 -8.37
N LEU A 154 -5.21 -17.01 -8.51
CA LEU A 154 -4.34 -18.16 -8.80
C LEU A 154 -4.34 -19.21 -7.68
N LYS A 155 -4.33 -18.79 -6.42
CA LYS A 155 -4.46 -19.70 -5.28
C LYS A 155 -5.79 -20.43 -5.28
N GLU A 156 -6.86 -19.71 -5.54
CA GLU A 156 -8.20 -20.24 -5.61
C GLU A 156 -8.34 -21.25 -6.76
N ARG A 157 -7.82 -20.93 -7.93
CA ARG A 157 -7.80 -21.86 -9.08
C ARG A 157 -7.01 -23.13 -8.78
N LYS A 158 -5.87 -23.01 -8.08
CA LYS A 158 -5.11 -24.19 -7.65
C LYS A 158 -5.92 -25.07 -6.71
N ARG A 159 -6.58 -24.47 -5.71
CA ARG A 159 -7.47 -25.15 -4.78
C ARG A 159 -8.60 -25.88 -5.52
N LEU A 160 -9.27 -25.22 -6.47
CA LEU A 160 -10.37 -25.81 -7.23
C LEU A 160 -9.95 -27.00 -8.09
N ARG A 161 -8.73 -27.00 -8.62
CA ARG A 161 -8.18 -28.13 -9.41
C ARG A 161 -7.87 -29.37 -8.59
N GLU A 162 -7.70 -29.21 -7.28
CA GLU A 162 -7.47 -30.34 -6.37
C GLU A 162 -8.76 -31.11 -6.04
N PHE A 163 -9.94 -30.58 -6.46
CA PHE A 163 -11.21 -31.28 -6.32
C PHE A 163 -11.37 -32.35 -7.41
N GLU A 164 -11.30 -33.61 -7.02
CA GLU A 164 -11.67 -34.76 -7.87
C GLU A 164 -13.20 -34.91 -7.94
N VAL A 165 -13.89 -34.01 -8.63
CA VAL A 165 -15.35 -34.04 -8.77
C VAL A 165 -15.72 -34.18 -10.24
N ASN A 166 -16.71 -35.04 -10.54
CA ASN A 166 -17.28 -35.11 -11.88
C ASN A 166 -18.06 -33.81 -12.20
N ILE A 167 -17.43 -32.95 -13.01
CA ILE A 167 -17.94 -31.61 -13.36
C ILE A 167 -19.29 -31.70 -14.08
N ASP A 168 -19.49 -32.69 -14.96
CA ASP A 168 -20.71 -32.84 -15.70
C ASP A 168 -21.91 -33.18 -14.79
N GLU A 169 -21.67 -34.06 -13.82
CA GLU A 169 -22.69 -34.40 -12.84
C GLU A 169 -23.00 -33.22 -11.92
N LEU A 170 -21.98 -32.49 -11.49
CA LEU A 170 -22.13 -31.28 -10.67
C LEU A 170 -22.92 -30.20 -11.41
N TYR A 171 -22.63 -29.97 -12.68
CA TYR A 171 -23.37 -29.02 -13.50
C TYR A 171 -24.84 -29.42 -13.69
N LYS A 172 -25.13 -30.73 -13.89
CA LYS A 172 -26.50 -31.24 -13.95
C LYS A 172 -27.25 -30.98 -12.63
N ARG A 173 -26.62 -31.17 -11.49
CA ARG A 173 -27.20 -30.87 -10.15
C ARG A 173 -27.51 -29.38 -9.99
N LEU A 174 -26.57 -28.52 -10.35
CA LEU A 174 -26.75 -27.07 -10.33
C LEU A 174 -27.91 -26.62 -11.20
N ARG A 175 -27.99 -27.12 -12.44
CA ARG A 175 -29.11 -26.82 -13.37
C ARG A 175 -30.47 -27.25 -12.79
N ARG A 176 -30.54 -28.46 -12.23
CA ARG A 176 -31.77 -28.94 -11.60
C ARG A 176 -32.21 -28.04 -10.47
N ARG A 177 -31.31 -27.72 -9.56
CA ARG A 177 -31.58 -26.83 -8.43
C ARG A 177 -32.04 -25.44 -8.86
N HIS A 178 -31.39 -24.84 -9.85
CA HIS A 178 -31.76 -23.52 -10.34
C HIS A 178 -33.16 -23.55 -11.03
N MET A 179 -33.47 -24.62 -11.76
CA MET A 179 -34.80 -24.79 -12.32
C MET A 179 -35.89 -24.97 -11.26
N GLU A 180 -35.60 -25.71 -10.20
CA GLU A 180 -36.51 -25.93 -9.06
C GLU A 180 -36.74 -24.64 -8.25
N VAL A 181 -35.68 -23.88 -7.97
CA VAL A 181 -35.76 -22.69 -7.10
C VAL A 181 -36.18 -21.43 -7.86
N TRP A 182 -35.65 -21.22 -9.07
CA TRP A 182 -35.80 -19.99 -9.81
C TRP A 182 -36.65 -20.13 -11.09
N GLY A 183 -37.02 -21.33 -11.46
CA GLY A 183 -37.75 -21.61 -12.73
C GLY A 183 -36.94 -21.26 -13.98
N SER A 184 -35.65 -20.88 -13.85
CA SER A 184 -34.83 -20.46 -14.98
C SER A 184 -33.35 -20.70 -14.72
N LEU A 185 -32.57 -20.84 -15.79
CA LEU A 185 -31.12 -20.99 -15.75
C LEU A 185 -30.38 -19.65 -15.83
N ASN A 186 -31.10 -18.54 -16.01
CA ASN A 186 -30.46 -17.23 -16.24
C ASN A 186 -29.52 -16.81 -15.10
N VAL A 187 -29.90 -17.10 -13.84
CA VAL A 187 -29.08 -16.79 -12.65
C VAL A 187 -27.79 -17.62 -12.65
N LEU A 188 -27.89 -18.92 -12.98
CA LEU A 188 -26.72 -19.79 -13.09
C LEU A 188 -25.77 -19.32 -14.18
N GLU A 189 -26.29 -19.03 -15.36
CA GLU A 189 -25.49 -18.55 -16.49
C GLU A 189 -24.82 -17.19 -16.19
N TYR A 190 -25.54 -16.30 -15.49
CA TYR A 190 -24.99 -15.03 -15.05
C TYR A 190 -23.79 -15.25 -14.10
N LYS A 191 -23.94 -16.07 -13.06
CA LYS A 191 -22.87 -16.40 -12.13
C LYS A 191 -21.67 -17.04 -12.85
N LEU A 192 -21.90 -18.00 -13.71
CA LEU A 192 -20.82 -18.64 -14.49
C LEU A 192 -20.08 -17.62 -15.38
N ARG A 193 -20.80 -16.69 -15.99
CA ARG A 193 -20.23 -15.63 -16.84
C ARG A 193 -19.41 -14.66 -15.98
N GLU A 194 -19.88 -14.32 -14.79
CA GLU A 194 -19.18 -13.47 -13.85
C GLU A 194 -17.83 -14.09 -13.44
N TYR A 195 -17.81 -15.37 -13.04
CA TYR A 195 -16.55 -16.05 -12.68
C TYR A 195 -15.60 -16.17 -13.88
N ARG A 196 -16.13 -16.42 -15.06
CA ARG A 196 -15.32 -16.45 -16.30
C ARG A 196 -14.70 -15.08 -16.60
N SER A 197 -15.41 -13.98 -16.37
CA SER A 197 -14.86 -12.63 -16.52
C SER A 197 -13.74 -12.31 -15.52
N LYS A 198 -13.75 -12.98 -14.36
CA LYS A 198 -12.67 -12.94 -13.36
C LYS A 198 -11.48 -13.84 -13.71
N GLY A 199 -11.51 -14.55 -14.85
CA GLY A 199 -10.40 -15.37 -15.34
C GLY A 199 -10.46 -16.85 -14.96
N PHE A 200 -11.55 -17.34 -14.37
CA PHE A 200 -11.76 -18.77 -14.11
C PHE A 200 -12.11 -19.52 -15.40
N SER A 201 -11.67 -20.78 -15.53
CA SER A 201 -12.16 -21.66 -16.60
C SER A 201 -13.64 -21.98 -16.40
N HIS A 202 -14.30 -22.59 -17.42
CA HIS A 202 -15.70 -22.99 -17.28
C HIS A 202 -15.90 -24.00 -16.16
N GLU A 203 -15.02 -24.97 -16.05
CA GLU A 203 -15.03 -25.99 -14.99
C GLU A 203 -14.81 -25.40 -13.60
N GLU A 204 -13.81 -24.52 -13.48
CA GLU A 204 -13.53 -23.81 -12.23
C GLU A 204 -14.72 -22.92 -11.81
N ALA A 205 -15.41 -22.30 -12.75
CA ALA A 205 -16.61 -21.51 -12.48
C ALA A 205 -17.77 -22.37 -11.97
N ILE A 206 -17.96 -23.58 -12.53
CA ILE A 206 -18.98 -24.53 -12.05
C ILE A 206 -18.67 -24.96 -10.60
N LEU A 207 -17.41 -25.29 -10.30
CA LEU A 207 -17.00 -25.63 -8.95
C LEU A 207 -17.26 -24.51 -7.97
N LYS A 208 -16.93 -23.27 -8.36
CA LYS A 208 -17.12 -22.08 -7.53
C LYS A 208 -18.61 -21.83 -7.21
N VAL A 209 -19.47 -21.89 -8.21
CA VAL A 209 -20.91 -21.73 -8.01
C VAL A 209 -21.47 -22.86 -7.14
N ALA A 210 -20.98 -24.09 -7.32
CA ALA A 210 -21.42 -25.24 -6.51
C ALA A 210 -20.97 -25.13 -5.03
N GLU A 211 -19.81 -24.56 -4.78
CA GLU A 211 -19.31 -24.26 -3.44
C GLU A 211 -20.17 -23.18 -2.77
N GLU A 212 -20.44 -22.05 -3.46
CA GLU A 212 -21.31 -20.98 -2.96
C GLU A 212 -22.72 -21.45 -2.62
N GLU A 213 -23.25 -22.38 -3.41
CA GLU A 213 -24.58 -22.92 -3.20
C GLU A 213 -24.61 -24.10 -2.20
N GLY A 214 -23.46 -24.45 -1.63
CA GLY A 214 -23.34 -25.52 -0.63
C GLY A 214 -23.60 -26.92 -1.18
N ILE A 215 -23.49 -27.12 -2.51
CA ILE A 215 -23.63 -28.45 -3.14
C ILE A 215 -22.37 -29.27 -2.92
N ILE A 216 -21.22 -28.61 -2.89
CA ILE A 216 -19.95 -29.20 -2.45
C ILE A 216 -19.49 -28.46 -1.19
N LYS A 217 -19.00 -29.20 -0.20
CA LYS A 217 -18.39 -28.56 0.98
C LYS A 217 -16.97 -28.15 0.60
N GLY A 218 -16.68 -26.85 0.68
CA GLY A 218 -15.30 -26.38 0.65
C GLY A 218 -14.54 -27.09 1.77
N THR A 219 -13.39 -27.66 1.47
CA THR A 219 -12.44 -28.09 2.53
C THR A 219 -11.98 -26.84 3.29
N PRO A 220 -11.99 -26.86 4.63
CA PRO A 220 -11.58 -25.75 5.46
C PRO A 220 -10.12 -25.33 5.25
#